data_0ee4fe4ebac3bbae6c1572316fa13d8c
#
_entry.id   0ee4fe4ebac3bbae6c1572316fa13d8c
#
_cell.length_a   1.000
_cell.length_b   1.000
_cell.length_c   1.000
_cell.angle_alpha   90.00
_cell.angle_beta   90.00
_cell.angle_gamma   90.00
#
_symmetry.space_group_name_H-M   'P 1'
#
loop_
_entity.id
_entity.type
_entity.pdbx_description
1 polymer ?
#
loop_
_entity_poly.entity_id
_entity_poly.type
_entity_poly.pdbx_seq_one_letter_code
_entity_poly.pdbx_strand_id
1 'polypeptide(L)'
;MINVMGEFLRNGKLLTLMLGHLTVDSYVGVIPVLYPLLIGRFHLSLATVGLVSLAYGGTAAISQPLFGLLADRFGTRLTGLALAWTAVTFSVVGFVDSFPLLLTLALASGLGSGAFHPLGALDVRGLLPTWRRSLGMSIYVTAGTVGVAAGPLIGILLFGAYGVHGTGFLVLPGLVTGGYLLWRMRGRAGAVTAAVRHAGMTTPVPVFALAVVIGVMMSRSWTVNVFQAFTPTWYEQLGYGPAFYGPLATTLVLASAVGTVGCGSLADRYGRRTVILATLVLSVPAILLYTVFPGPWAFATAILIGFLAASTAPLMLLMAQQLMASRAGLASGLVMGLGFVTGAVGVPINGAIADAIGLQKSLMTHAVLVIITIGIAWFLPREDEVERYSAQQEALRTSPEQV
;
A
#
# COMPACT_ATOMS: atom_id res chain seq x y z
N MET A 1 -3.56 19.94 -19.26
CA MET A 1 -3.46 18.58 -18.68
C MET A 1 -3.07 17.52 -19.74
N ILE A 2 -3.77 17.43 -20.87
CA ILE A 2 -3.50 16.41 -21.94
C ILE A 2 -2.07 16.49 -22.49
N ASN A 3 -1.54 17.67 -22.81
CA ASN A 3 -0.16 17.83 -23.32
C ASN A 3 0.90 17.41 -22.30
N VAL A 4 0.65 17.61 -20.99
CA VAL A 4 1.58 17.24 -19.93
C VAL A 4 1.61 15.72 -19.75
N MET A 5 0.45 15.04 -19.80
CA MET A 5 0.37 13.58 -19.77
C MET A 5 1.12 12.97 -20.96
N GLY A 6 1.00 13.57 -22.16
CA GLY A 6 1.72 13.14 -23.35
C GLY A 6 3.23 13.19 -23.21
N GLU A 7 3.81 14.19 -22.49
CA GLU A 7 5.25 14.24 -22.25
C GLU A 7 5.73 13.15 -21.29
N PHE A 8 4.96 12.84 -20.23
CA PHE A 8 5.30 11.71 -19.34
C PHE A 8 5.28 10.37 -20.08
N LEU A 9 4.28 10.16 -20.93
CA LEU A 9 4.16 8.95 -21.76
C LEU A 9 5.26 8.85 -22.84
N ARG A 10 5.93 9.93 -23.21
CA ARG A 10 7.10 9.92 -24.10
C ARG A 10 8.41 9.64 -23.37
N ASN A 11 8.44 9.74 -22.03
CA ASN A 11 9.64 9.42 -21.26
C ASN A 11 9.77 7.90 -21.06
N GLY A 12 10.44 7.23 -21.99
CA GLY A 12 10.59 5.78 -21.98
C GLY A 12 11.23 5.20 -20.69
N LYS A 13 12.08 5.98 -19.97
CA LYS A 13 12.65 5.53 -18.68
C LYS A 13 11.60 5.56 -17.57
N LEU A 14 10.77 6.60 -17.55
CA LEU A 14 9.68 6.70 -16.59
C LEU A 14 8.64 5.59 -16.83
N LEU A 15 8.27 5.34 -18.10
CA LEU A 15 7.38 4.24 -18.44
C LEU A 15 7.93 2.88 -18.01
N THR A 16 9.24 2.67 -18.15
CA THR A 16 9.89 1.44 -17.70
C THR A 16 9.78 1.27 -16.19
N LEU A 17 9.97 2.36 -15.40
CA LEU A 17 9.81 2.34 -13.95
C LEU A 17 8.34 2.14 -13.53
N MET A 18 7.40 2.75 -14.26
CA MET A 18 5.97 2.52 -14.06
C MET A 18 5.57 1.07 -14.32
N LEU A 19 6.08 0.46 -15.39
CA LEU A 19 5.88 -0.96 -15.68
C LEU A 19 6.49 -1.85 -14.60
N GLY A 20 7.67 -1.49 -14.10
CA GLY A 20 8.29 -2.16 -12.95
C GLY A 20 7.42 -2.09 -11.70
N HIS A 21 6.86 -0.91 -11.38
CA HIS A 21 5.99 -0.72 -10.22
C HIS A 21 4.67 -1.50 -10.37
N LEU A 22 4.04 -1.44 -11.54
CA LEU A 22 2.86 -2.26 -11.85
C LEU A 22 3.16 -3.76 -11.66
N THR A 23 4.31 -4.21 -12.15
CA THR A 23 4.69 -5.62 -12.06
C THR A 23 4.97 -6.05 -10.64
N VAL A 24 5.75 -5.28 -9.84
CA VAL A 24 6.04 -5.67 -8.45
C VAL A 24 4.80 -5.68 -7.57
N ASP A 25 3.88 -4.75 -7.79
CA ASP A 25 2.67 -4.64 -7.00
C ASP A 25 1.58 -5.65 -7.44
N SER A 26 1.66 -6.18 -8.67
CA SER A 26 0.76 -7.26 -9.08
C SER A 26 0.94 -8.52 -8.21
N TYR A 27 2.13 -8.80 -7.68
CA TYR A 27 2.36 -9.92 -6.77
C TYR A 27 1.58 -9.75 -5.46
N VAL A 28 1.52 -8.54 -4.91
CA VAL A 28 0.67 -8.23 -3.74
C VAL A 28 -0.79 -8.52 -4.04
N GLY A 29 -1.26 -8.08 -5.21
CA GLY A 29 -2.63 -8.27 -5.64
C GLY A 29 -3.02 -9.74 -5.88
N VAL A 30 -2.06 -10.61 -6.22
CA VAL A 30 -2.29 -12.05 -6.41
C VAL A 30 -2.51 -12.78 -5.07
N ILE A 31 -1.90 -12.34 -3.97
CA ILE A 31 -1.92 -13.04 -2.68
C ILE A 31 -3.35 -13.37 -2.20
N PRO A 32 -4.32 -12.44 -2.21
CA PRO A 32 -5.68 -12.72 -1.74
C PRO A 32 -6.38 -13.87 -2.47
N VAL A 33 -6.21 -13.96 -3.79
CA VAL A 33 -6.85 -15.03 -4.60
C VAL A 33 -6.09 -16.35 -4.54
N LEU A 34 -4.88 -16.36 -4.00
CA LEU A 34 -4.11 -17.56 -3.69
C LEU A 34 -4.59 -18.23 -2.37
N TYR A 35 -5.18 -17.48 -1.44
CA TYR A 35 -5.62 -17.96 -0.12
C TYR A 35 -6.51 -19.20 -0.19
N PRO A 36 -7.61 -19.25 -0.98
CA PRO A 36 -8.44 -20.43 -1.08
C PRO A 36 -7.66 -21.68 -1.45
N LEU A 37 -6.71 -21.56 -2.39
CA LEU A 37 -5.89 -22.69 -2.83
C LEU A 37 -4.92 -23.18 -1.74
N LEU A 38 -4.33 -22.24 -0.99
CA LEU A 38 -3.40 -22.57 0.11
C LEU A 38 -4.15 -23.20 1.29
N ILE A 39 -5.34 -22.68 1.64
CA ILE A 39 -6.20 -23.26 2.67
C ILE A 39 -6.52 -24.72 2.32
N GLY A 40 -6.97 -24.99 1.08
CA GLY A 40 -7.28 -26.34 0.63
C GLY A 40 -6.06 -27.26 0.60
N ARG A 41 -4.89 -26.78 0.13
CA ARG A 41 -3.66 -27.57 -0.02
C ARG A 41 -3.02 -27.95 1.31
N PHE A 42 -2.97 -27.02 2.26
CA PHE A 42 -2.25 -27.20 3.53
C PHE A 42 -3.19 -27.34 4.74
N HIS A 43 -4.50 -27.36 4.53
CA HIS A 43 -5.52 -27.42 5.59
C HIS A 43 -5.34 -26.31 6.64
N LEU A 44 -5.12 -25.08 6.17
CA LEU A 44 -4.80 -23.93 7.02
C LEU A 44 -6.05 -23.33 7.65
N SER A 45 -5.88 -22.79 8.85
CA SER A 45 -6.82 -21.82 9.42
C SER A 45 -6.67 -20.45 8.72
N LEU A 46 -7.68 -19.60 8.89
CA LEU A 46 -7.66 -18.23 8.34
C LEU A 46 -6.55 -17.39 8.99
N ALA A 47 -6.26 -17.59 10.27
CA ALA A 47 -5.12 -17.00 10.94
C ALA A 47 -3.81 -17.38 10.26
N THR A 48 -3.64 -18.68 9.99
CA THR A 48 -2.40 -19.21 9.44
C THR A 48 -2.18 -18.78 8.00
N VAL A 49 -3.20 -18.77 7.15
CA VAL A 49 -3.05 -18.28 5.78
C VAL A 49 -2.77 -16.77 5.75
N GLY A 50 -3.32 -16.02 6.70
CA GLY A 50 -3.03 -14.58 6.88
C GLY A 50 -1.56 -14.26 7.12
N LEU A 51 -0.77 -15.23 7.66
CA LEU A 51 0.69 -15.10 7.79
C LEU A 51 1.40 -14.90 6.45
N VAL A 52 0.82 -15.31 5.34
CA VAL A 52 1.40 -15.08 4.00
C VAL A 52 1.43 -13.58 3.68
N SER A 53 0.33 -12.85 3.94
CA SER A 53 0.30 -11.38 3.80
C SER A 53 1.22 -10.69 4.79
N LEU A 54 1.31 -11.18 6.03
CA LEU A 54 2.24 -10.66 7.03
C LEU A 54 3.70 -10.90 6.59
N ALA A 55 4.02 -12.10 6.13
CA ALA A 55 5.37 -12.44 5.68
C ALA A 55 5.80 -11.54 4.50
N TYR A 56 4.97 -11.42 3.48
CA TYR A 56 5.28 -10.59 2.32
C TYR A 56 5.23 -9.09 2.65
N GLY A 57 4.07 -8.59 3.08
CA GLY A 57 3.81 -7.16 3.28
C GLY A 57 4.55 -6.58 4.48
N GLY A 58 4.63 -7.33 5.58
CA GLY A 58 5.38 -6.92 6.78
C GLY A 58 6.88 -6.81 6.50
N THR A 59 7.46 -7.79 5.81
CA THR A 59 8.88 -7.76 5.44
C THR A 59 9.17 -6.63 4.45
N ALA A 60 8.29 -6.43 3.45
CA ALA A 60 8.41 -5.29 2.54
C ALA A 60 8.43 -3.96 3.31
N ALA A 61 7.44 -3.76 4.21
CA ALA A 61 7.31 -2.52 4.96
C ALA A 61 8.53 -2.22 5.86
N ILE A 62 8.99 -3.23 6.62
CA ILE A 62 10.10 -3.07 7.56
C ILE A 62 11.44 -2.88 6.84
N SER A 63 11.63 -3.49 5.67
CA SER A 63 12.89 -3.42 4.92
C SER A 63 13.04 -2.16 4.06
N GLN A 64 11.96 -1.45 3.72
CA GLN A 64 12.02 -0.24 2.89
C GLN A 64 12.98 0.85 3.43
N PRO A 65 12.96 1.21 4.73
CA PRO A 65 13.91 2.20 5.26
C PRO A 65 15.37 1.77 5.11
N LEU A 66 15.67 0.48 5.32
CA LEU A 66 17.01 -0.06 5.16
C LEU A 66 17.47 0.05 3.69
N PHE A 67 16.64 -0.38 2.75
CA PHE A 67 16.97 -0.27 1.33
C PHE A 67 17.01 1.18 0.83
N GLY A 68 16.24 2.09 1.43
CA GLY A 68 16.35 3.53 1.19
C GLY A 68 17.73 4.05 1.59
N LEU A 69 18.22 3.72 2.78
CA LEU A 69 19.57 4.09 3.24
C LEU A 69 20.68 3.48 2.36
N LEU A 70 20.51 2.23 1.95
CA LEU A 70 21.44 1.57 1.02
C LEU A 70 21.43 2.25 -0.35
N ALA A 71 20.27 2.67 -0.84
CA ALA A 71 20.14 3.39 -2.10
C ALA A 71 20.81 4.78 -2.06
N ASP A 72 20.71 5.48 -0.94
CA ASP A 72 21.42 6.76 -0.75
C ASP A 72 22.94 6.59 -0.82
N ARG A 73 23.46 5.44 -0.36
CA ARG A 73 24.89 5.16 -0.35
C ARG A 73 25.41 4.52 -1.64
N PHE A 74 24.68 3.58 -2.21
CA PHE A 74 25.13 2.75 -3.33
C PHE A 74 24.41 3.04 -4.65
N GLY A 75 23.40 3.93 -4.63
CA GLY A 75 22.57 4.27 -5.78
C GLY A 75 21.49 3.23 -6.07
N THR A 76 20.81 3.40 -7.20
CA THR A 76 19.59 2.64 -7.58
C THR A 76 19.86 1.54 -8.62
N ARG A 77 21.12 1.11 -8.77
CA ARG A 77 21.50 0.12 -9.82
C ARG A 77 20.80 -1.23 -9.70
N LEU A 78 20.29 -1.54 -8.51
CA LEU A 78 19.68 -2.83 -8.18
C LEU A 78 18.14 -2.85 -8.34
N THR A 79 17.50 -1.76 -8.81
CA THR A 79 16.03 -1.67 -8.94
C THR A 79 15.46 -2.85 -9.74
N GLY A 80 16.05 -3.16 -10.90
CA GLY A 80 15.59 -4.29 -11.72
C GLY A 80 15.90 -5.66 -11.09
N LEU A 81 17.01 -5.79 -10.35
CA LEU A 81 17.35 -7.02 -9.64
C LEU A 81 16.39 -7.27 -8.46
N ALA A 82 15.97 -6.22 -7.76
CA ALA A 82 14.97 -6.33 -6.69
C ALA A 82 13.63 -6.88 -7.21
N LEU A 83 13.19 -6.40 -8.38
CA LEU A 83 12.00 -6.94 -9.06
C LEU A 83 12.19 -8.39 -9.50
N ALA A 84 13.32 -8.72 -10.11
CA ALA A 84 13.62 -10.09 -10.54
C ALA A 84 13.68 -11.05 -9.36
N TRP A 85 14.27 -10.62 -8.24
CA TRP A 85 14.28 -11.38 -6.98
C TRP A 85 12.86 -11.65 -6.47
N THR A 86 12.00 -10.63 -6.39
CA THR A 86 10.58 -10.81 -6.02
C THR A 86 9.90 -11.83 -6.93
N ALA A 87 10.09 -11.69 -8.25
CA ALA A 87 9.48 -12.57 -9.24
C ALA A 87 9.89 -14.04 -9.07
N VAL A 88 11.17 -14.31 -8.91
CA VAL A 88 11.69 -15.67 -8.74
C VAL A 88 11.18 -16.28 -7.45
N THR A 89 11.34 -15.59 -6.33
CA THR A 89 10.97 -16.12 -5.01
C THR A 89 9.45 -16.32 -4.88
N PHE A 90 8.63 -15.39 -5.41
CA PHE A 90 7.19 -15.53 -5.41
C PHE A 90 6.70 -16.67 -6.31
N SER A 91 7.31 -16.84 -7.47
CA SER A 91 6.88 -17.85 -8.43
C SER A 91 7.08 -19.28 -7.93
N VAL A 92 8.05 -19.52 -7.05
CA VAL A 92 8.31 -20.82 -6.46
C VAL A 92 7.28 -21.19 -5.37
N VAL A 93 6.53 -20.22 -4.82
CA VAL A 93 5.55 -20.44 -3.72
C VAL A 93 4.56 -21.57 -4.03
N GLY A 94 4.10 -21.71 -5.27
CA GLY A 94 3.14 -22.73 -5.67
C GLY A 94 3.73 -24.15 -5.83
N PHE A 95 5.06 -24.31 -5.77
CA PHE A 95 5.75 -25.59 -6.00
C PHE A 95 6.30 -26.24 -4.74
N VAL A 96 6.16 -25.58 -3.58
CA VAL A 96 6.64 -26.14 -2.30
C VAL A 96 5.55 -26.93 -1.59
N ASP A 97 5.96 -28.01 -0.92
CA ASP A 97 5.05 -28.90 -0.19
C ASP A 97 5.02 -28.64 1.31
N SER A 98 5.70 -27.56 1.76
CA SER A 98 5.83 -27.18 3.16
C SER A 98 5.39 -25.74 3.35
N PHE A 99 4.43 -25.52 4.26
CA PHE A 99 3.96 -24.17 4.57
C PHE A 99 5.05 -23.26 5.18
N PRO A 100 5.93 -23.73 6.09
CA PRO A 100 7.07 -22.93 6.55
C PRO A 100 8.00 -22.49 5.42
N LEU A 101 8.25 -23.36 4.43
CA LEU A 101 9.07 -22.97 3.26
C LEU A 101 8.34 -21.93 2.40
N LEU A 102 7.02 -22.08 2.22
CA LEU A 102 6.18 -21.08 1.56
C LEU A 102 6.29 -19.72 2.25
N LEU A 103 6.19 -19.67 3.58
CA LEU A 103 6.35 -18.42 4.35
C LEU A 103 7.76 -17.83 4.17
N THR A 104 8.79 -18.66 4.16
CA THR A 104 10.17 -18.21 3.90
C THR A 104 10.30 -17.57 2.52
N LEU A 105 9.66 -18.15 1.49
CA LEU A 105 9.62 -17.58 0.15
C LEU A 105 8.81 -16.28 0.10
N ALA A 106 7.70 -16.20 0.83
CA ALA A 106 6.91 -14.98 0.95
C ALA A 106 7.72 -13.85 1.64
N LEU A 107 8.46 -14.14 2.71
CA LEU A 107 9.41 -13.22 3.34
C LEU A 107 10.47 -12.75 2.34
N ALA A 108 11.09 -13.68 1.63
CA ALA A 108 12.12 -13.37 0.62
C ALA A 108 11.56 -12.49 -0.52
N SER A 109 10.34 -12.78 -0.95
CA SER A 109 9.64 -11.97 -1.97
C SER A 109 9.36 -10.57 -1.45
N GLY A 110 8.94 -10.45 -0.19
CA GLY A 110 8.72 -9.18 0.50
C GLY A 110 9.99 -8.33 0.57
N LEU A 111 11.17 -8.93 0.82
CA LEU A 111 12.45 -8.22 0.80
C LEU A 111 12.73 -7.59 -0.57
N GLY A 112 12.48 -8.31 -1.66
CA GLY A 112 12.68 -7.78 -3.02
C GLY A 112 11.71 -6.63 -3.32
N SER A 113 10.43 -6.77 -2.97
CA SER A 113 9.44 -5.71 -3.09
C SER A 113 9.82 -4.50 -2.24
N GLY A 114 10.23 -4.71 -0.98
CA GLY A 114 10.70 -3.67 -0.07
C GLY A 114 11.94 -2.93 -0.58
N ALA A 115 12.81 -3.60 -1.33
CA ALA A 115 13.95 -2.95 -2.00
C ALA A 115 13.51 -2.15 -3.23
N PHE A 116 12.59 -2.68 -4.04
CA PHE A 116 12.15 -2.04 -5.29
C PHE A 116 11.56 -0.65 -5.07
N HIS A 117 10.71 -0.49 -4.05
CA HIS A 117 9.95 0.76 -3.83
C HIS A 117 10.84 2.00 -3.61
N PRO A 118 11.78 2.03 -2.65
CA PRO A 118 12.64 3.18 -2.46
C PRO A 118 13.62 3.39 -3.63
N LEU A 119 14.16 2.33 -4.21
CA LEU A 119 15.04 2.42 -5.37
C LEU A 119 14.32 3.01 -6.58
N GLY A 120 13.11 2.51 -6.91
CA GLY A 120 12.31 3.01 -8.00
C GLY A 120 11.85 4.47 -7.80
N ALA A 121 11.45 4.83 -6.59
CA ALA A 121 11.07 6.20 -6.26
C ALA A 121 12.22 7.19 -6.41
N LEU A 122 13.44 6.82 -6.02
CA LEU A 122 14.65 7.62 -6.22
C LEU A 122 14.99 7.77 -7.71
N ASP A 123 14.87 6.70 -8.50
CA ASP A 123 15.05 6.76 -9.95
C ASP A 123 14.05 7.70 -10.61
N VAL A 124 12.76 7.63 -10.24
CA VAL A 124 11.72 8.55 -10.75
C VAL A 124 12.05 9.99 -10.38
N ARG A 125 12.40 10.24 -9.11
CA ARG A 125 12.79 11.58 -8.65
C ARG A 125 13.96 12.15 -9.44
N GLY A 126 14.95 11.33 -9.77
CA GLY A 126 16.11 11.71 -10.57
C GLY A 126 15.84 11.93 -12.07
N LEU A 127 14.71 11.40 -12.60
CA LEU A 127 14.29 11.58 -13.99
C LEU A 127 13.51 12.88 -14.24
N LEU A 128 12.88 13.43 -13.20
CA LEU A 128 11.90 14.49 -13.33
C LEU A 128 12.46 15.84 -12.88
N PRO A 129 12.16 16.92 -13.64
CA PRO A 129 12.48 18.27 -13.21
C PRO A 129 11.71 18.61 -11.94
N THR A 130 12.27 19.47 -11.09
CA THR A 130 11.76 19.79 -9.75
C THR A 130 10.27 20.18 -9.74
N TRP A 131 9.86 20.99 -10.72
CA TRP A 131 8.50 21.51 -10.85
C TRP A 131 7.45 20.49 -11.33
N ARG A 132 7.88 19.29 -11.79
CA ARG A 132 7.00 18.18 -12.22
C ARG A 132 7.10 16.94 -11.34
N ARG A 133 7.89 16.96 -10.28
CA ARG A 133 8.16 15.79 -9.46
C ARG A 133 6.91 15.23 -8.79
N SER A 134 6.04 16.10 -8.26
CA SER A 134 4.82 15.67 -7.58
C SER A 134 3.88 14.91 -8.53
N LEU A 135 3.59 15.47 -9.72
CA LEU A 135 2.73 14.82 -10.70
C LEU A 135 3.35 13.52 -11.23
N GLY A 136 4.63 13.52 -11.56
CA GLY A 136 5.30 12.33 -12.07
C GLY A 136 5.39 11.22 -11.02
N MET A 137 5.57 11.55 -9.74
CA MET A 137 5.54 10.59 -8.65
C MET A 137 4.12 10.03 -8.45
N SER A 138 3.08 10.87 -8.55
CA SER A 138 1.69 10.40 -8.47
C SER A 138 1.35 9.41 -9.59
N ILE A 139 1.78 9.69 -10.83
CA ILE A 139 1.59 8.78 -11.97
C ILE A 139 2.33 7.46 -11.73
N TYR A 140 3.56 7.52 -11.22
CA TYR A 140 4.34 6.33 -10.86
C TYR A 140 3.66 5.47 -9.79
N VAL A 141 3.14 6.10 -8.71
CA VAL A 141 2.41 5.40 -7.64
C VAL A 141 1.09 4.80 -8.17
N THR A 142 0.39 5.53 -9.04
CA THR A 142 -0.83 5.01 -9.68
C THR A 142 -0.56 3.73 -10.47
N ALA A 143 0.60 3.61 -11.13
CA ALA A 143 0.96 2.38 -11.83
C ALA A 143 1.07 1.18 -10.88
N GLY A 144 1.60 1.36 -9.66
CA GLY A 144 1.59 0.34 -8.60
C GLY A 144 0.16 -0.05 -8.19
N THR A 145 -0.70 0.94 -7.91
CA THR A 145 -2.12 0.66 -7.57
C THR A 145 -2.84 -0.13 -8.66
N VAL A 146 -2.58 0.19 -9.94
CA VAL A 146 -3.11 -0.59 -11.08
C VAL A 146 -2.55 -2.01 -11.06
N GLY A 147 -1.28 -2.20 -10.69
CA GLY A 147 -0.67 -3.53 -10.49
C GLY A 147 -1.41 -4.34 -9.43
N VAL A 148 -1.62 -3.76 -8.23
CA VAL A 148 -2.40 -4.42 -7.17
C VAL A 148 -3.79 -4.81 -7.66
N ALA A 149 -4.47 -3.91 -8.38
CA ALA A 149 -5.81 -4.17 -8.91
C ALA A 149 -5.84 -5.24 -10.02
N ALA A 150 -4.78 -5.34 -10.81
CA ALA A 150 -4.65 -6.36 -11.85
C ALA A 150 -4.34 -7.76 -11.27
N GLY A 151 -3.70 -7.81 -10.09
CA GLY A 151 -3.27 -9.05 -9.46
C GLY A 151 -4.36 -10.11 -9.32
N PRO A 152 -5.55 -9.80 -8.77
CA PRO A 152 -6.62 -10.78 -8.66
C PRO A 152 -7.06 -11.36 -9.99
N LEU A 153 -7.17 -10.54 -11.06
CA LEU A 153 -7.53 -11.01 -12.40
C LEU A 153 -6.45 -11.91 -12.99
N ILE A 154 -5.17 -11.52 -12.85
CA ILE A 154 -4.04 -12.36 -13.28
C ILE A 154 -4.05 -13.69 -12.52
N GLY A 155 -4.25 -13.62 -11.20
CA GLY A 155 -4.30 -14.80 -10.33
C GLY A 155 -5.39 -15.78 -10.73
N ILE A 156 -6.63 -15.34 -10.91
CA ILE A 156 -7.73 -16.25 -11.28
C ILE A 156 -7.54 -16.90 -12.65
N LEU A 157 -6.95 -16.19 -13.62
CA LEU A 157 -6.65 -16.74 -14.94
C LEU A 157 -5.58 -17.84 -14.84
N LEU A 158 -4.50 -17.59 -14.13
CA LEU A 158 -3.40 -18.53 -13.97
C LEU A 158 -3.81 -19.72 -13.08
N PHE A 159 -4.51 -19.46 -11.98
CA PHE A 159 -4.90 -20.49 -11.03
C PHE A 159 -6.08 -21.32 -11.53
N GLY A 160 -6.96 -20.74 -12.33
CA GLY A 160 -8.03 -21.49 -13.01
C GLY A 160 -7.49 -22.50 -14.02
N ALA A 161 -6.38 -22.17 -14.70
CA ALA A 161 -5.77 -23.05 -15.69
C ALA A 161 -4.77 -24.06 -15.08
N TYR A 162 -4.00 -23.65 -14.05
CA TYR A 162 -2.85 -24.41 -13.56
C TYR A 162 -2.88 -24.67 -12.04
N GLY A 163 -3.98 -24.34 -11.36
CA GLY A 163 -4.05 -24.41 -9.90
C GLY A 163 -2.96 -23.54 -9.24
N VAL A 164 -2.48 -23.96 -8.08
CA VAL A 164 -1.43 -23.25 -7.33
C VAL A 164 -0.12 -23.11 -8.13
N HIS A 165 0.18 -24.04 -9.05
CA HIS A 165 1.38 -24.00 -9.91
C HIS A 165 1.35 -22.84 -10.92
N GLY A 166 0.20 -22.21 -11.13
CA GLY A 166 0.06 -20.97 -11.90
C GLY A 166 0.97 -19.85 -11.43
N THR A 167 1.43 -19.85 -10.15
CA THR A 167 2.43 -18.92 -9.64
C THR A 167 3.73 -18.93 -10.46
N GLY A 168 4.11 -20.08 -11.04
CA GLY A 168 5.31 -20.22 -11.85
C GLY A 168 5.36 -19.29 -13.06
N PHE A 169 4.21 -18.99 -13.68
CA PHE A 169 4.14 -18.07 -14.82
C PHE A 169 4.40 -16.61 -14.43
N LEU A 170 4.25 -16.25 -13.15
CA LEU A 170 4.52 -14.91 -12.67
C LEU A 170 6.01 -14.55 -12.72
N VAL A 171 6.91 -15.54 -12.88
CA VAL A 171 8.34 -15.28 -13.07
C VAL A 171 8.60 -14.48 -14.35
N LEU A 172 7.86 -14.72 -15.42
CA LEU A 172 8.09 -14.13 -16.72
C LEU A 172 7.95 -12.59 -16.74
N PRO A 173 6.82 -11.99 -16.33
CA PRO A 173 6.69 -10.55 -16.32
C PRO A 173 7.74 -9.88 -15.43
N GLY A 174 8.09 -10.47 -14.28
CA GLY A 174 9.08 -9.93 -13.38
C GLY A 174 10.51 -9.99 -13.91
N LEU A 175 10.93 -11.12 -14.52
CA LEU A 175 12.26 -11.23 -15.13
C LEU A 175 12.40 -10.36 -16.38
N VAL A 176 11.37 -10.32 -17.23
CA VAL A 176 11.37 -9.49 -18.44
C VAL A 176 11.45 -8.01 -18.06
N THR A 177 10.57 -7.56 -17.17
CA THR A 177 10.53 -6.15 -16.73
C THR A 177 11.78 -5.79 -15.91
N GLY A 178 12.22 -6.67 -15.01
CA GLY A 178 13.43 -6.48 -14.22
C GLY A 178 14.69 -6.42 -15.08
N GLY A 179 14.82 -7.33 -16.04
CA GLY A 179 15.91 -7.33 -17.02
C GLY A 179 15.89 -6.08 -17.91
N TYR A 180 14.72 -5.67 -18.37
CA TYR A 180 14.55 -4.43 -19.14
C TYR A 180 14.90 -3.19 -18.33
N LEU A 181 14.53 -3.13 -17.04
CA LEU A 181 14.95 -2.08 -16.11
C LEU A 181 16.47 -2.04 -15.97
N LEU A 182 17.13 -3.18 -15.72
CA LEU A 182 18.58 -3.26 -15.62
C LEU A 182 19.27 -2.76 -16.88
N TRP A 183 18.77 -3.14 -18.04
CA TRP A 183 19.30 -2.69 -19.33
C TRP A 183 19.05 -1.19 -19.56
N ARG A 184 17.83 -0.71 -19.34
CA ARG A 184 17.40 0.65 -19.66
C ARG A 184 17.99 1.71 -18.73
N MET A 185 18.27 1.32 -17.49
CA MET A 185 18.84 2.19 -16.44
C MET A 185 20.36 2.08 -16.33
N ARG A 186 21.03 1.34 -17.22
CA ARG A 186 22.49 1.24 -17.26
C ARG A 186 23.12 2.65 -17.36
N GLY A 187 24.21 2.85 -16.60
CA GLY A 187 24.94 4.12 -16.60
C GLY A 187 24.34 5.21 -15.70
N ARG A 188 23.17 5.00 -15.07
CA ARG A 188 22.71 5.83 -13.96
C ARG A 188 23.18 5.25 -12.64
N ALA A 189 24.24 5.83 -12.10
CA ALA A 189 24.33 5.88 -10.65
C ALA A 189 23.22 6.84 -10.24
N GLY A 190 22.22 6.40 -9.47
CA GLY A 190 21.26 7.33 -8.85
C GLY A 190 22.07 8.47 -8.29
N ALA A 191 21.69 9.71 -8.58
CA ALA A 191 22.35 10.85 -7.98
C ALA A 191 22.33 10.60 -6.47
N VAL A 192 23.51 10.39 -5.89
CA VAL A 192 23.68 10.36 -4.44
C VAL A 192 23.11 11.69 -4.00
N THR A 193 21.88 11.68 -3.51
CA THR A 193 21.28 12.87 -2.91
C THR A 193 22.18 13.15 -1.74
N ALA A 194 22.89 14.28 -1.80
CA ALA A 194 23.71 14.75 -0.70
C ALA A 194 22.90 14.55 0.57
N ALA A 195 23.48 13.81 1.52
CA ALA A 195 22.85 13.45 2.78
C ALA A 195 22.05 14.66 3.27
N VAL A 196 20.75 14.48 3.48
CA VAL A 196 19.94 15.48 4.17
C VAL A 196 20.68 15.71 5.47
N ARG A 197 21.40 16.84 5.55
CA ARG A 197 22.06 17.26 6.78
C ARG A 197 20.96 17.29 7.82
N HIS A 198 20.99 16.33 8.73
CA HIS A 198 20.18 16.38 9.92
C HIS A 198 20.67 17.58 10.71
N ALA A 199 20.13 18.75 10.41
CA ALA A 199 20.24 19.88 11.30
C ALA A 199 19.66 19.37 12.63
N GLY A 200 20.48 19.32 13.64
CA GLY A 200 20.09 18.93 14.99
C GLY A 200 19.05 19.94 15.48
N MET A 201 17.79 19.62 15.32
CA MET A 201 16.73 20.57 15.60
C MET A 201 15.87 20.11 16.74
N THR A 202 15.83 20.93 17.77
CA THR A 202 15.02 20.84 18.98
C THR A 202 13.61 21.42 18.80
N THR A 203 13.07 21.48 17.55
CA THR A 203 11.70 21.97 17.34
C THR A 203 10.70 21.04 18.01
N PRO A 204 9.82 21.56 18.88
CA PRO A 204 8.83 20.74 19.55
C PRO A 204 7.86 20.12 18.55
N VAL A 205 7.68 18.82 18.65
CA VAL A 205 6.72 18.08 17.82
C VAL A 205 5.41 17.97 18.57
N PRO A 206 4.24 18.27 17.97
CA PRO A 206 2.95 18.09 18.60
C PRO A 206 2.60 16.59 18.69
N VAL A 207 3.21 15.91 19.67
CA VAL A 207 3.18 14.44 19.81
C VAL A 207 1.75 13.89 19.83
N PHE A 208 0.82 14.56 20.55
CA PHE A 208 -0.57 14.12 20.62
C PHE A 208 -1.24 14.17 19.24
N ALA A 209 -1.14 15.29 18.52
CA ALA A 209 -1.73 15.41 17.19
C ALA A 209 -1.13 14.39 16.20
N LEU A 210 0.18 14.16 16.26
CA LEU A 210 0.84 13.16 15.45
C LEU A 210 0.39 11.75 15.81
N ALA A 211 0.26 11.41 17.09
CA ALA A 211 -0.23 10.11 17.55
C ALA A 211 -1.67 9.84 17.09
N VAL A 212 -2.54 10.86 17.08
CA VAL A 212 -3.90 10.76 16.54
C VAL A 212 -3.88 10.46 15.04
N VAL A 213 -3.07 11.19 14.26
CA VAL A 213 -2.93 10.94 12.81
C VAL A 213 -2.43 9.52 12.54
N ILE A 214 -1.42 9.08 13.27
CA ILE A 214 -0.87 7.71 13.14
C ILE A 214 -1.92 6.68 13.53
N GLY A 215 -2.63 6.85 14.65
CA GLY A 215 -3.67 5.91 15.11
C GLY A 215 -4.80 5.75 14.11
N VAL A 216 -5.27 6.85 13.51
CA VAL A 216 -6.28 6.80 12.44
C VAL A 216 -5.72 6.07 11.22
N MET A 217 -4.48 6.33 10.81
CA MET A 217 -3.84 5.66 9.67
C MET A 217 -3.70 4.16 9.91
N MET A 218 -3.26 3.75 11.11
CA MET A 218 -3.10 2.34 11.48
C MET A 218 -4.43 1.59 11.40
N SER A 219 -5.50 2.12 11.99
CA SER A 219 -6.83 1.53 11.97
C SER A 219 -7.38 1.37 10.57
N ARG A 220 -7.22 2.39 9.71
CA ARG A 220 -7.65 2.34 8.32
C ARG A 220 -6.85 1.31 7.52
N SER A 221 -5.53 1.28 7.68
CA SER A 221 -4.68 0.30 7.00
C SER A 221 -5.05 -1.12 7.40
N TRP A 222 -5.35 -1.36 8.68
CA TRP A 222 -5.86 -2.66 9.13
C TRP A 222 -7.15 -3.04 8.38
N THR A 223 -8.16 -2.16 8.40
CA THR A 223 -9.44 -2.41 7.72
C THR A 223 -9.24 -2.71 6.23
N VAL A 224 -8.51 -1.85 5.51
CA VAL A 224 -8.27 -2.02 4.08
C VAL A 224 -7.59 -3.35 3.75
N ASN A 225 -6.52 -3.69 4.47
CA ASN A 225 -5.76 -4.92 4.21
C ASN A 225 -6.60 -6.17 4.50
N VAL A 226 -7.42 -6.15 5.55
CA VAL A 226 -8.29 -7.28 5.89
C VAL A 226 -9.36 -7.51 4.83
N PHE A 227 -10.04 -6.43 4.37
CA PHE A 227 -11.03 -6.56 3.31
C PHE A 227 -10.39 -7.04 2.00
N GLN A 228 -9.23 -6.51 1.64
CA GLN A 228 -8.50 -6.97 0.45
C GLN A 228 -8.10 -8.45 0.56
N ALA A 229 -7.55 -8.87 1.71
CA ALA A 229 -7.04 -10.21 1.91
C ALA A 229 -8.14 -11.28 1.95
N PHE A 230 -9.25 -11.01 2.65
CA PHE A 230 -10.27 -12.02 2.91
C PHE A 230 -11.49 -11.96 1.99
N THR A 231 -11.67 -10.93 1.15
CA THR A 231 -12.79 -10.88 0.20
C THR A 231 -12.84 -12.12 -0.69
N PRO A 232 -11.76 -12.59 -1.36
CA PRO A 232 -11.82 -13.79 -2.19
C PRO A 232 -12.21 -15.03 -1.39
N THR A 233 -11.58 -15.26 -0.24
CA THR A 233 -11.84 -16.42 0.61
C THR A 233 -13.26 -16.42 1.17
N TRP A 234 -13.79 -15.25 1.55
CA TRP A 234 -15.15 -15.15 2.06
C TRP A 234 -16.18 -15.47 0.99
N TYR A 235 -16.01 -14.93 -0.23
CA TYR A 235 -16.93 -15.23 -1.33
C TYR A 235 -16.80 -16.67 -1.83
N GLU A 236 -15.62 -17.27 -1.75
CA GLU A 236 -15.42 -18.69 -2.01
C GLU A 236 -16.20 -19.54 -1.00
N GLN A 237 -16.15 -19.23 0.31
CA GLN A 237 -16.93 -19.89 1.35
C GLN A 237 -18.46 -19.72 1.16
N LEU A 238 -18.90 -18.64 0.51
CA LEU A 238 -20.30 -18.43 0.14
C LEU A 238 -20.71 -19.18 -1.14
N GLY A 239 -19.79 -19.95 -1.75
CA GLY A 239 -20.04 -20.74 -2.96
C GLY A 239 -19.85 -19.99 -4.28
N TYR A 240 -19.29 -18.75 -4.26
CA TYR A 240 -18.99 -18.01 -5.48
C TYR A 240 -17.65 -18.47 -6.08
N GLY A 241 -17.63 -18.63 -7.40
CA GLY A 241 -16.42 -19.03 -8.11
C GLY A 241 -15.42 -17.88 -8.34
N PRO A 242 -14.20 -18.21 -8.81
CA PRO A 242 -13.12 -17.25 -9.11
C PRO A 242 -13.55 -16.12 -10.04
N ALA A 243 -14.41 -16.41 -11.02
CA ALA A 243 -14.96 -15.42 -11.98
C ALA A 243 -15.81 -14.33 -11.29
N PHE A 244 -16.27 -14.55 -10.06
CA PHE A 244 -16.98 -13.54 -9.26
C PHE A 244 -16.04 -12.80 -8.32
N TYR A 245 -15.32 -13.52 -7.46
CA TYR A 245 -14.53 -12.86 -6.41
C TYR A 245 -13.24 -12.20 -6.91
N GLY A 246 -12.69 -12.61 -8.04
CA GLY A 246 -11.53 -11.94 -8.63
C GLY A 246 -11.84 -10.52 -9.11
N PRO A 247 -12.85 -10.32 -10.00
CA PRO A 247 -13.32 -8.99 -10.36
C PRO A 247 -13.78 -8.15 -9.16
N LEU A 248 -14.39 -8.78 -8.14
CA LEU A 248 -14.80 -8.08 -6.92
C LEU A 248 -13.60 -7.51 -6.15
N ALA A 249 -12.55 -8.32 -5.97
CA ALA A 249 -11.31 -7.86 -5.33
C ALA A 249 -10.64 -6.73 -6.14
N THR A 250 -10.61 -6.85 -7.47
CA THR A 250 -10.14 -5.77 -8.36
C THR A 250 -10.96 -4.49 -8.20
N THR A 251 -12.30 -4.62 -8.15
CA THR A 251 -13.21 -3.48 -7.98
C THR A 251 -12.92 -2.71 -6.69
N LEU A 252 -12.69 -3.43 -5.58
CA LEU A 252 -12.37 -2.83 -4.29
C LEU A 252 -11.08 -1.99 -4.36
N VAL A 253 -10.04 -2.48 -5.01
CA VAL A 253 -8.77 -1.74 -5.16
C VAL A 253 -8.90 -0.56 -6.12
N LEU A 254 -9.55 -0.73 -7.27
CA LEU A 254 -9.77 0.37 -8.22
C LEU A 254 -10.60 1.49 -7.62
N ALA A 255 -11.64 1.15 -6.84
CA ALA A 255 -12.45 2.13 -6.15
C ALA A 255 -11.62 2.94 -5.13
N SER A 256 -10.62 2.31 -4.48
CA SER A 256 -9.72 3.03 -3.58
C SER A 256 -8.83 4.04 -4.30
N ALA A 257 -8.37 3.72 -5.51
CA ALA A 257 -7.59 4.63 -6.34
C ALA A 257 -8.43 5.87 -6.75
N VAL A 258 -9.67 5.64 -7.19
CA VAL A 258 -10.62 6.72 -7.53
C VAL A 258 -10.94 7.55 -6.29
N GLY A 259 -11.20 6.89 -5.15
CA GLY A 259 -11.47 7.54 -3.87
C GLY A 259 -10.31 8.44 -3.41
N THR A 260 -9.07 8.02 -3.62
CA THR A 260 -7.87 8.79 -3.26
C THR A 260 -7.83 10.14 -3.99
N VAL A 261 -8.11 10.15 -5.28
CA VAL A 261 -8.17 11.39 -6.08
C VAL A 261 -9.38 12.24 -5.69
N GLY A 262 -10.55 11.61 -5.53
CA GLY A 262 -11.79 12.30 -5.15
C GLY A 262 -11.69 12.95 -3.76
N CYS A 263 -11.21 12.22 -2.77
CA CYS A 263 -11.04 12.76 -1.40
C CYS A 263 -9.96 13.84 -1.32
N GLY A 264 -8.89 13.76 -2.13
CA GLY A 264 -7.93 14.85 -2.25
C GLY A 264 -8.59 16.14 -2.68
N SER A 265 -9.37 16.11 -3.77
CA SER A 265 -10.10 17.29 -4.27
C SER A 265 -11.15 17.81 -3.29
N LEU A 266 -11.83 16.91 -2.56
CA LEU A 266 -12.78 17.31 -1.52
C LEU A 266 -12.07 17.96 -0.33
N ALA A 267 -10.87 17.47 0.03
CA ALA A 267 -10.10 17.99 1.14
C ALA A 267 -9.58 19.42 0.86
N ASP A 268 -9.24 19.74 -0.39
CA ASP A 268 -8.87 21.09 -0.78
C ASP A 268 -10.03 22.08 -0.61
N ARG A 269 -11.29 21.59 -0.70
CA ARG A 269 -12.48 22.44 -0.59
C ARG A 269 -13.07 22.50 0.82
N TYR A 270 -13.08 21.39 1.54
CA TYR A 270 -13.79 21.24 2.82
C TYR A 270 -12.85 21.03 4.02
N GLY A 271 -11.55 20.98 3.79
CA GLY A 271 -10.54 20.65 4.79
C GLY A 271 -10.33 19.14 5.00
N ARG A 272 -9.10 18.77 5.28
CA ARG A 272 -8.67 17.35 5.42
C ARG A 272 -9.39 16.64 6.56
N ARG A 273 -9.48 17.27 7.74
CA ARG A 273 -10.17 16.71 8.90
C ARG A 273 -11.62 16.35 8.61
N THR A 274 -12.36 17.27 7.95
CA THR A 274 -13.77 17.05 7.58
C THR A 274 -13.92 15.84 6.66
N VAL A 275 -13.08 15.73 5.64
CA VAL A 275 -13.13 14.61 4.67
C VAL A 275 -12.75 13.30 5.34
N ILE A 276 -11.74 13.28 6.22
CA ILE A 276 -11.37 12.08 6.96
C ILE A 276 -12.52 11.61 7.86
N LEU A 277 -13.12 12.52 8.63
CA LEU A 277 -14.28 12.18 9.49
C LEU A 277 -15.48 11.71 8.68
N ALA A 278 -15.83 12.41 7.60
CA ALA A 278 -16.96 12.03 6.74
C ALA A 278 -16.76 10.64 6.13
N THR A 279 -15.56 10.33 5.61
CA THR A 279 -15.26 9.01 5.04
C THR A 279 -15.28 7.91 6.10
N LEU A 280 -14.83 8.17 7.33
CA LEU A 280 -14.91 7.21 8.43
C LEU A 280 -16.38 6.93 8.81
N VAL A 281 -17.19 7.98 8.98
CA VAL A 281 -18.62 7.83 9.32
C VAL A 281 -19.36 7.05 8.25
N LEU A 282 -19.13 7.35 6.98
CA LEU A 282 -19.75 6.64 5.86
C LEU A 282 -19.20 5.22 5.66
N SER A 283 -17.99 4.93 6.13
CA SER A 283 -17.43 3.56 6.07
C SER A 283 -18.18 2.59 6.96
N VAL A 284 -18.76 3.03 8.08
CA VAL A 284 -19.53 2.14 8.99
C VAL A 284 -20.72 1.49 8.27
N PRO A 285 -21.68 2.24 7.72
CA PRO A 285 -22.78 1.62 6.96
C PRO A 285 -22.28 0.87 5.72
N ALA A 286 -21.22 1.32 5.05
CA ALA A 286 -20.66 0.60 3.90
C ALA A 286 -20.14 -0.79 4.28
N ILE A 287 -19.43 -0.92 5.40
CA ILE A 287 -18.96 -2.21 5.95
C ILE A 287 -20.16 -3.13 6.28
N LEU A 288 -21.17 -2.59 6.96
CA LEU A 288 -22.36 -3.36 7.32
C LEU A 288 -23.13 -3.81 6.07
N LEU A 289 -23.34 -2.94 5.08
CA LEU A 289 -24.01 -3.29 3.83
C LEU A 289 -23.23 -4.38 3.07
N TYR A 290 -21.91 -4.29 2.99
CA TYR A 290 -21.07 -5.29 2.32
C TYR A 290 -21.18 -6.66 2.99
N THR A 291 -21.19 -6.69 4.32
CA THR A 291 -21.19 -7.95 5.07
C THR A 291 -22.58 -8.56 5.23
N VAL A 292 -23.65 -7.76 5.29
CA VAL A 292 -25.03 -8.24 5.47
C VAL A 292 -25.68 -8.63 4.15
N PHE A 293 -25.30 -7.98 3.03
CA PHE A 293 -25.87 -8.23 1.71
C PHE A 293 -24.83 -8.76 0.72
N PRO A 294 -24.36 -10.01 0.92
CA PRO A 294 -23.44 -10.63 -0.05
C PRO A 294 -24.17 -10.92 -1.36
N GLY A 295 -23.41 -11.21 -2.41
CA GLY A 295 -23.95 -11.55 -3.73
C GLY A 295 -23.75 -10.42 -4.76
N PRO A 296 -24.64 -10.24 -5.75
CA PRO A 296 -24.43 -9.24 -6.83
C PRO A 296 -24.26 -7.80 -6.34
N TRP A 297 -24.87 -7.44 -5.21
CA TRP A 297 -24.72 -6.12 -4.56
C TRP A 297 -23.32 -5.87 -4.01
N ALA A 298 -22.52 -6.92 -3.88
CA ALA A 298 -21.13 -6.83 -3.40
C ALA A 298 -20.28 -5.86 -4.23
N PHE A 299 -20.46 -5.77 -5.53
CA PHE A 299 -19.72 -4.83 -6.37
C PHE A 299 -20.01 -3.38 -5.99
N ALA A 300 -21.29 -3.03 -5.79
CA ALA A 300 -21.66 -1.68 -5.37
C ALA A 300 -21.11 -1.34 -3.97
N THR A 301 -21.21 -2.28 -3.03
CA THR A 301 -20.70 -2.07 -1.67
C THR A 301 -19.18 -2.13 -1.59
N ALA A 302 -18.50 -2.92 -2.43
CA ALA A 302 -17.05 -2.90 -2.59
C ALA A 302 -16.54 -1.57 -3.14
N ILE A 303 -17.27 -0.94 -4.08
CA ILE A 303 -16.97 0.42 -4.54
C ILE A 303 -17.04 1.39 -3.36
N LEU A 304 -18.09 1.31 -2.54
CA LEU A 304 -18.22 2.18 -1.35
C LEU A 304 -17.07 1.97 -0.37
N ILE A 305 -16.75 0.72 -0.01
CA ILE A 305 -15.66 0.44 0.92
C ILE A 305 -14.32 0.89 0.34
N GLY A 306 -14.02 0.52 -0.90
CA GLY A 306 -12.77 0.91 -1.55
C GLY A 306 -12.62 2.43 -1.59
N PHE A 307 -13.67 3.13 -2.05
CA PHE A 307 -13.67 4.59 -2.12
C PHE A 307 -13.50 5.25 -0.74
N LEU A 308 -14.17 4.76 0.30
CA LEU A 308 -14.19 5.39 1.62
C LEU A 308 -13.00 4.98 2.48
N ALA A 309 -12.63 3.70 2.49
CA ALA A 309 -11.67 3.18 3.47
C ALA A 309 -10.21 3.53 3.12
N ALA A 310 -9.80 3.48 1.85
CA ALA A 310 -8.39 3.68 1.47
C ALA A 310 -8.04 5.13 1.07
N SER A 311 -9.03 5.95 0.77
CA SER A 311 -8.88 7.22 0.06
C SER A 311 -8.15 8.33 0.80
N THR A 312 -8.09 8.30 2.13
CA THR A 312 -7.56 9.42 2.94
C THR A 312 -6.13 9.23 3.44
N ALA A 313 -5.45 8.14 3.05
CA ALA A 313 -4.06 7.91 3.44
C ALA A 313 -3.11 9.07 3.04
N PRO A 314 -3.18 9.64 1.82
CA PRO A 314 -2.37 10.79 1.46
C PRO A 314 -2.66 12.04 2.29
N LEU A 315 -3.91 12.24 2.71
CA LEU A 315 -4.30 13.37 3.56
C LEU A 315 -3.64 13.29 4.93
N MET A 316 -3.65 12.10 5.55
CA MET A 316 -3.00 11.85 6.83
C MET A 316 -1.48 11.97 6.73
N LEU A 317 -0.89 11.49 5.63
CA LEU A 317 0.54 11.66 5.36
C LEU A 317 0.92 13.15 5.28
N LEU A 318 0.15 13.94 4.54
CA LEU A 318 0.40 15.37 4.40
C LEU A 318 0.24 16.12 5.73
N MET A 319 -0.79 15.78 6.53
CA MET A 319 -0.95 16.35 7.87
C MET A 319 0.28 16.04 8.76
N ALA A 320 0.74 14.80 8.78
CA ALA A 320 1.92 14.43 9.57
C ALA A 320 3.19 15.15 9.11
N GLN A 321 3.39 15.30 7.79
CA GLN A 321 4.53 16.06 7.24
C GLN A 321 4.50 17.53 7.66
N GLN A 322 3.32 18.14 7.75
CA GLN A 322 3.18 19.53 8.19
C GLN A 322 3.34 19.67 9.71
N LEU A 323 2.84 18.71 10.51
CA LEU A 323 3.06 18.66 11.96
C LEU A 323 4.54 18.47 12.32
N MET A 324 5.34 17.89 11.43
CA MET A 324 6.78 17.69 11.56
C MET A 324 7.54 18.30 10.38
N ALA A 325 7.27 19.56 10.03
CA ALA A 325 7.80 20.20 8.82
C ALA A 325 9.34 20.16 8.75
N SER A 326 10.02 20.29 9.89
CA SER A 326 11.47 20.14 10.01
C SER A 326 12.00 18.71 9.79
N ARG A 327 11.13 17.69 9.94
CA ARG A 327 11.44 16.26 9.84
C ARG A 327 10.39 15.52 9.02
N ALA A 328 9.92 16.10 7.91
CA ALA A 328 8.84 15.55 7.09
C ALA A 328 9.13 14.13 6.56
N GLY A 329 10.40 13.79 6.32
CA GLY A 329 10.81 12.43 5.96
C GLY A 329 10.54 11.42 7.07
N LEU A 330 10.88 11.77 8.33
CA LEU A 330 10.59 10.93 9.50
C LEU A 330 9.07 10.78 9.71
N ALA A 331 8.30 11.88 9.56
CA ALA A 331 6.84 11.84 9.64
C ALA A 331 6.25 10.88 8.60
N SER A 332 6.74 10.91 7.36
CA SER A 332 6.34 9.99 6.30
C SER A 332 6.64 8.54 6.66
N GLY A 333 7.85 8.27 7.13
CA GLY A 333 8.27 6.93 7.55
C GLY A 333 7.43 6.38 8.70
N LEU A 334 7.11 7.20 9.70
CA LEU A 334 6.26 6.80 10.82
C LEU A 334 4.82 6.48 10.37
N VAL A 335 4.18 7.40 9.63
CA VAL A 335 2.77 7.21 9.22
C VAL A 335 2.62 6.04 8.25
N MET A 336 3.45 5.97 7.22
CA MET A 336 3.36 4.90 6.22
C MET A 336 3.88 3.57 6.78
N GLY A 337 5.01 3.58 7.46
CA GLY A 337 5.61 2.36 8.02
C GLY A 337 4.70 1.69 9.05
N LEU A 338 4.21 2.46 10.03
CA LEU A 338 3.28 1.92 11.04
C LEU A 338 1.93 1.51 10.41
N GLY A 339 1.44 2.27 9.42
CA GLY A 339 0.24 1.90 8.67
C GLY A 339 0.41 0.55 7.94
N PHE A 340 1.49 0.37 7.20
CA PHE A 340 1.74 -0.88 6.47
C PHE A 340 1.97 -2.07 7.40
N VAL A 341 2.76 -1.89 8.46
CA VAL A 341 2.98 -2.95 9.46
C VAL A 341 1.67 -3.34 10.12
N THR A 342 0.84 -2.37 10.54
CA THR A 342 -0.45 -2.65 11.18
C THR A 342 -1.41 -3.35 10.20
N GLY A 343 -1.43 -2.93 8.94
CA GLY A 343 -2.20 -3.61 7.91
C GLY A 343 -1.79 -5.07 7.74
N ALA A 344 -0.49 -5.33 7.66
CA ALA A 344 0.04 -6.68 7.50
C ALA A 344 -0.22 -7.58 8.73
N VAL A 345 0.00 -7.05 9.95
CA VAL A 345 -0.27 -7.75 11.22
C VAL A 345 -1.77 -7.96 11.43
N GLY A 346 -2.59 -7.03 10.99
CA GLY A 346 -4.05 -7.09 11.11
C GLY A 346 -4.67 -8.27 10.39
N VAL A 347 -4.09 -8.75 9.28
CA VAL A 347 -4.64 -9.87 8.51
C VAL A 347 -4.67 -11.18 9.32
N PRO A 348 -3.56 -11.70 9.88
CA PRO A 348 -3.62 -12.92 10.67
C PRO A 348 -4.41 -12.77 11.97
N ILE A 349 -4.41 -11.58 12.61
CA ILE A 349 -5.25 -11.32 13.79
C ILE A 349 -6.73 -11.45 13.41
N ASN A 350 -7.15 -10.81 12.32
CA ASN A 350 -8.53 -10.91 11.84
C ASN A 350 -8.88 -12.33 11.38
N GLY A 351 -7.91 -13.05 10.82
CA GLY A 351 -8.03 -14.47 10.52
C GLY A 351 -8.34 -15.32 11.76
N ALA A 352 -7.64 -15.06 12.89
CA ALA A 352 -7.92 -15.75 14.16
C ALA A 352 -9.32 -15.40 14.70
N ILE A 353 -9.77 -14.15 14.58
CA ILE A 353 -11.14 -13.77 14.89
C ILE A 353 -12.11 -14.54 13.97
N ALA A 354 -11.81 -14.64 12.70
CA ALA A 354 -12.65 -15.32 11.72
C ALA A 354 -12.69 -16.84 11.94
N ASP A 355 -11.60 -17.47 12.38
CA ASP A 355 -11.57 -18.88 12.78
C ASP A 355 -12.53 -19.16 13.96
N ALA A 356 -12.70 -18.18 14.88
CA ALA A 356 -13.57 -18.31 16.04
C ALA A 356 -15.06 -18.01 15.75
N ILE A 357 -15.36 -16.97 14.95
CA ILE A 357 -16.73 -16.48 14.77
C ILE A 357 -17.23 -16.42 13.33
N GLY A 358 -16.41 -16.89 12.37
CA GLY A 358 -16.67 -16.86 10.92
C GLY A 358 -16.26 -15.54 10.25
N LEU A 359 -15.94 -15.61 8.94
CA LEU A 359 -15.44 -14.47 8.18
C LEU A 359 -16.42 -13.29 8.13
N GLN A 360 -17.71 -13.56 7.94
CA GLN A 360 -18.72 -12.50 7.90
C GLN A 360 -18.70 -11.66 9.18
N LYS A 361 -18.78 -12.29 10.35
CA LYS A 361 -18.79 -11.59 11.63
C LYS A 361 -17.45 -10.91 11.90
N SER A 362 -16.34 -11.55 11.53
CA SER A 362 -15.01 -10.99 11.66
C SER A 362 -14.85 -9.71 10.82
N LEU A 363 -15.34 -9.68 9.59
CA LEU A 363 -15.37 -8.46 8.77
C LEU A 363 -16.29 -7.38 9.38
N MET A 364 -17.43 -7.77 9.99
CA MET A 364 -18.32 -6.83 10.68
C MET A 364 -17.64 -6.14 11.88
N THR A 365 -16.69 -6.79 12.56
CA THR A 365 -15.97 -6.16 13.68
C THR A 365 -15.25 -4.87 13.28
N HIS A 366 -14.92 -4.72 11.99
CA HIS A 366 -14.32 -3.49 11.47
C HIS A 366 -15.26 -2.28 11.55
N ALA A 367 -16.60 -2.48 11.58
CA ALA A 367 -17.52 -1.38 11.88
C ALA A 367 -17.28 -0.82 13.28
N VAL A 368 -17.04 -1.69 14.27
CA VAL A 368 -16.69 -1.29 15.63
C VAL A 368 -15.32 -0.61 15.68
N LEU A 369 -14.33 -1.18 15.00
CA LEU A 369 -12.99 -0.58 14.89
C LEU A 369 -13.06 0.83 14.28
N VAL A 370 -13.86 1.02 13.23
CA VAL A 370 -14.05 2.33 12.59
C VAL A 370 -14.79 3.30 13.52
N ILE A 371 -15.78 2.85 14.29
CA ILE A 371 -16.45 3.69 15.29
C ILE A 371 -15.46 4.19 16.35
N ILE A 372 -14.59 3.31 16.86
CA ILE A 372 -13.51 3.69 17.78
C ILE A 372 -12.58 4.72 17.09
N THR A 373 -12.26 4.46 15.83
CA THR A 373 -11.40 5.35 15.02
C THR A 373 -12.05 6.73 14.81
N ILE A 374 -13.38 6.83 14.68
CA ILE A 374 -14.10 8.12 14.62
C ILE A 374 -13.87 8.88 15.92
N GLY A 375 -13.96 8.21 17.07
CA GLY A 375 -13.66 8.83 18.38
C GLY A 375 -12.23 9.37 18.46
N ILE A 376 -11.24 8.63 17.94
CA ILE A 376 -9.85 9.08 17.88
C ILE A 376 -9.72 10.24 16.88
N ALA A 377 -10.33 10.13 15.69
CA ALA A 377 -10.26 11.12 14.63
C ALA A 377 -10.94 12.46 14.99
N TRP A 378 -11.79 12.46 16.01
CA TRP A 378 -12.36 13.70 16.54
C TRP A 378 -11.29 14.65 17.06
N PHE A 379 -10.16 14.13 17.52
CA PHE A 379 -9.00 14.88 18.01
C PHE A 379 -7.98 15.21 16.89
N LEU A 380 -8.28 14.93 15.63
CA LEU A 380 -7.44 15.38 14.52
C LEU A 380 -7.33 16.90 14.53
N PRO A 381 -6.13 17.46 14.33
CA PRO A 381 -5.94 18.90 14.32
C PRO A 381 -6.71 19.54 13.16
N ARG A 382 -7.21 20.76 13.38
CA ARG A 382 -7.83 21.57 12.33
C ARG A 382 -6.75 22.16 11.41
N GLU A 383 -7.15 22.61 10.22
CA GLU A 383 -6.20 23.18 9.25
C GLU A 383 -5.41 24.36 9.84
N ASP A 384 -6.10 25.27 10.57
CA ASP A 384 -5.48 26.42 11.22
C ASP A 384 -4.49 26.02 12.32
N GLU A 385 -4.70 24.90 13.00
CA GLU A 385 -3.77 24.35 13.98
C GLU A 385 -2.53 23.76 13.30
N VAL A 386 -2.74 23.01 12.19
CA VAL A 386 -1.64 22.44 11.41
C VAL A 386 -0.77 23.52 10.81
N GLU A 387 -1.38 24.58 10.27
CA GLU A 387 -0.66 25.73 9.71
C GLU A 387 0.15 26.47 10.80
N ARG A 388 -0.43 26.68 11.97
CA ARG A 388 0.28 27.29 13.11
C ARG A 388 1.51 26.48 13.53
N TYR A 389 1.40 25.16 13.66
CA TYR A 389 2.54 24.29 13.98
C TYR A 389 3.62 24.35 12.91
N SER A 390 3.23 24.32 11.64
CA SER A 390 4.17 24.43 10.52
C SER A 390 4.91 25.76 10.52
N ALA A 391 4.19 26.87 10.69
CA ALA A 391 4.77 28.21 10.75
C ALA A 391 5.70 28.42 11.96
N GLN A 392 5.34 27.90 13.14
CA GLN A 392 6.20 27.93 14.32
C GLN A 392 7.52 27.20 14.10
N GLN A 393 7.46 26.00 13.47
CA GLN A 393 8.68 25.25 13.16
C GLN A 393 9.56 25.95 12.13
N GLU A 394 8.97 26.65 11.15
CA GLU A 394 9.70 27.41 10.16
C GLU A 394 10.34 28.66 10.79
N ALA A 395 9.64 29.38 11.65
CA ALA A 395 10.17 30.53 12.37
C ALA A 395 11.38 30.18 13.26
N LEU A 396 11.30 29.04 13.98
CA LEU A 396 12.44 28.54 14.77
C LEU A 396 13.64 28.15 13.91
N ARG A 397 13.41 27.70 12.69
CA ARG A 397 14.47 27.34 11.74
C ARG A 397 15.21 28.58 11.17
N THR A 398 14.51 29.70 11.08
CA THR A 398 15.06 30.96 10.50
C THR A 398 15.56 31.92 11.56
N SER A 399 15.43 31.62 12.86
CA SER A 399 15.89 32.46 13.95
C SER A 399 17.43 32.53 13.98
N PRO A 400 18.04 33.76 14.14
CA PRO A 400 19.48 33.94 14.09
C PRO A 400 20.29 33.29 15.23
N GLU A 401 19.63 32.81 16.27
CA GLU A 401 20.30 32.17 17.43
C GLU A 401 20.84 30.74 17.13
N GLN A 402 20.65 30.19 15.92
CA GLN A 402 21.09 28.84 15.53
C GLN A 402 22.07 28.83 14.33
N VAL A 403 22.62 29.97 13.92
CA VAL A 403 23.67 30.08 12.88
C VAL A 403 25.05 30.14 13.49
#